data_ae1ed5fd0ba2989903c54cf2cc0dc51c
#
_entry.id   ae1ed5fd0ba2989903c54cf2cc0dc51c
#
_cell.length_a   1.000
_cell.length_b   1.000
_cell.length_c   1.000
_cell.angle_alpha   90.00
_cell.angle_beta   90.00
_cell.angle_gamma   90.00
#
_symmetry.space_group_name_H-M   'P 1'
#
loop_
_entity.id
_entity.type
_entity.pdbx_description
1 polymer ?
#
loop_
_entity_poly.entity_id
_entity_poly.type
_entity_poly.pdbx_seq_one_letter_code
_entity_poly.pdbx_strand_id
1 'polypeptide(L)'
;MKSVTLSLLQSAANAFDFGGPVLCDAHHYGEGHINDTFVVWREDHSKRFILQRINTDTFTNPVGLMENVCGVTRHLRAKILAEGGDPARETLNVIPTLSGSTCYLDADGGAWRAYDFVEDTICLQQVGSETDFRTVAETLGKFQNQLEDYPASTLHETIARFHDTPNRYANFEKALAADALGRAKNIAPEIEFIHAREKDCHVLLDQLAAGEIPLRVTHNDTKINNVLIDAATGKGICVIDLDTVMPGLSAYDFGDSIRTGANDCAEDEPDQSKVHFDLHLYKVFAKGYQIGRAHV
;
A
#
# COMPACT_ATOMS: atom_id res chain seq x y z
N MET A 1 2.93 -8.70 17.10
CA MET A 1 3.22 -7.48 17.93
C MET A 1 2.63 -7.62 19.33
N LYS A 2 3.18 -6.91 20.36
CA LYS A 2 2.54 -6.83 21.70
C LYS A 2 1.26 -5.98 21.59
N SER A 3 0.24 -6.28 22.37
CA SER A 3 -1.00 -5.47 22.42
C SER A 3 -0.69 -4.02 22.81
N VAL A 4 -1.30 -3.06 22.10
CA VAL A 4 -1.16 -1.64 22.40
C VAL A 4 -2.10 -1.30 23.55
N THR A 5 -1.54 -0.79 24.65
CA THR A 5 -2.32 -0.29 25.77
C THR A 5 -2.67 1.19 25.57
N LEU A 6 -3.75 1.68 26.19
CA LEU A 6 -4.11 3.09 26.11
C LEU A 6 -2.98 4.01 26.62
N SER A 7 -2.24 3.59 27.64
CA SER A 7 -1.10 4.36 28.16
C SER A 7 0.04 4.46 27.15
N LEU A 8 0.35 3.37 26.42
CA LEU A 8 1.36 3.38 25.37
C LEU A 8 0.92 4.26 24.20
N LEU A 9 -0.35 4.14 23.79
CA LEU A 9 -0.93 4.92 22.71
C LEU A 9 -0.89 6.43 23.05
N GLN A 10 -1.28 6.81 24.27
CA GLN A 10 -1.22 8.20 24.73
C GLN A 10 0.22 8.73 24.79
N SER A 11 1.16 7.90 25.24
CA SER A 11 2.59 8.24 25.25
C SER A 11 3.12 8.49 23.84
N ALA A 12 2.76 7.63 22.88
CA ALA A 12 3.13 7.78 21.48
C ALA A 12 2.49 9.05 20.88
N ALA A 13 1.19 9.28 21.13
CA ALA A 13 0.50 10.46 20.65
C ALA A 13 1.14 11.77 21.14
N ASN A 14 1.57 11.82 22.40
CA ASN A 14 2.22 13.00 22.99
C ASN A 14 3.58 13.33 22.35
N ALA A 15 4.15 12.44 21.55
CA ALA A 15 5.38 12.70 20.83
C ALA A 15 5.19 13.50 19.53
N PHE A 16 3.95 13.60 19.01
CA PHE A 16 3.65 14.25 17.72
C PHE A 16 3.07 15.65 17.89
N ASP A 17 3.31 16.50 16.89
CA ASP A 17 2.79 17.87 16.85
C ASP A 17 1.38 17.91 16.21
N PHE A 18 0.38 17.57 16.97
CA PHE A 18 -1.03 17.68 16.56
C PHE A 18 -1.59 19.11 16.70
N GLY A 19 -0.76 20.10 17.05
CA GLY A 19 -1.15 21.47 17.28
C GLY A 19 -1.95 21.69 18.58
N GLY A 20 -1.89 20.73 19.51
CA GLY A 20 -2.54 20.76 20.83
C GLY A 20 -2.76 19.37 21.42
N PRO A 21 -3.33 19.26 22.62
CA PRO A 21 -3.57 17.98 23.27
C PRO A 21 -4.59 17.14 22.49
N VAL A 22 -4.41 15.80 22.56
CA VAL A 22 -5.27 14.84 21.89
C VAL A 22 -5.81 13.80 22.85
N LEU A 23 -7.00 13.29 22.49
CA LEU A 23 -7.67 12.15 23.12
C LEU A 23 -7.40 10.90 22.29
N CYS A 24 -7.01 9.82 22.96
CA CYS A 24 -6.75 8.53 22.34
C CYS A 24 -7.85 7.53 22.70
N ASP A 25 -8.24 6.71 21.73
CA ASP A 25 -9.04 5.53 21.92
C ASP A 25 -8.25 4.32 21.45
N ALA A 26 -8.12 3.29 22.30
CA ALA A 26 -7.34 2.09 22.00
C ALA A 26 -8.07 1.10 21.05
N HIS A 27 -9.22 1.47 20.49
CA HIS A 27 -9.87 0.68 19.46
C HIS A 27 -9.14 0.84 18.13
N HIS A 28 -8.83 -0.31 17.52
CA HIS A 28 -8.24 -0.32 16.18
C HIS A 28 -9.18 0.31 15.16
N TYR A 29 -8.60 1.06 14.22
CA TYR A 29 -9.30 1.70 13.12
C TYR A 29 -8.95 1.04 11.80
N GLY A 30 -9.98 0.69 11.00
CA GLY A 30 -9.83 0.06 9.69
C GLY A 30 -9.57 -1.44 9.74
N GLU A 31 -9.46 -2.03 8.55
CA GLU A 31 -9.31 -3.48 8.35
C GLU A 31 -7.86 -3.89 8.06
N GLY A 32 -6.90 -3.00 8.28
CA GLY A 32 -5.47 -3.28 8.05
C GLY A 32 -4.93 -4.31 9.06
N HIS A 33 -4.18 -5.31 8.57
CA HIS A 33 -3.68 -6.43 9.38
C HIS A 33 -2.20 -6.34 9.74
N ILE A 34 -1.44 -5.43 9.11
CA ILE A 34 0.02 -5.34 9.28
C ILE A 34 0.37 -4.37 10.41
N ASN A 35 -0.12 -3.14 10.34
CA ASN A 35 0.14 -2.10 11.32
C ASN A 35 -1.02 -1.96 12.32
N ASP A 36 -0.71 -1.54 13.54
CA ASP A 36 -1.75 -1.14 14.49
C ASP A 36 -2.17 0.31 14.18
N THR A 37 -3.41 0.51 13.77
CA THR A 37 -3.93 1.83 13.36
C THR A 37 -4.98 2.34 14.35
N PHE A 38 -4.87 3.60 14.74
CA PHE A 38 -5.76 4.26 15.69
C PHE A 38 -6.17 5.63 15.17
N VAL A 39 -7.38 6.07 15.53
CA VAL A 39 -7.81 7.46 15.38
C VAL A 39 -7.55 8.19 16.69
N VAL A 40 -6.91 9.34 16.61
CA VAL A 40 -6.76 10.26 17.73
C VAL A 40 -7.48 11.57 17.43
N TRP A 41 -8.12 12.17 18.42
CA TRP A 41 -8.91 13.38 18.29
C TRP A 41 -8.24 14.52 19.02
N ARG A 42 -8.29 15.72 18.47
CA ARG A 42 -8.01 16.90 19.30
C ARG A 42 -8.99 16.93 20.46
N GLU A 43 -8.55 17.42 21.61
CA GLU A 43 -9.38 17.48 22.82
C GLU A 43 -10.67 18.30 22.61
N ASP A 44 -10.60 19.31 21.74
CA ASP A 44 -11.74 20.14 21.33
C ASP A 44 -12.63 19.50 20.26
N HIS A 45 -12.32 18.28 19.82
CA HIS A 45 -12.99 17.53 18.74
C HIS A 45 -13.03 18.25 17.38
N SER A 46 -12.20 19.28 17.17
CA SER A 46 -12.17 20.05 15.93
C SER A 46 -11.48 19.29 14.78
N LYS A 47 -10.58 18.36 15.09
CA LYS A 47 -9.80 17.61 14.10
C LYS A 47 -9.46 16.22 14.63
N ARG A 48 -9.33 15.27 13.71
CA ARG A 48 -8.84 13.93 14.01
C ARG A 48 -7.66 13.57 13.12
N PHE A 49 -6.91 12.55 13.55
CA PHE A 49 -5.67 12.13 12.95
C PHE A 49 -5.57 10.61 12.96
N ILE A 50 -4.73 10.07 12.12
CA ILE A 50 -4.31 8.67 12.15
C ILE A 50 -3.00 8.58 12.93
N LEU A 51 -2.93 7.72 13.93
CA LEU A 51 -1.71 7.32 14.62
C LEU A 51 -1.49 5.84 14.39
N GLN A 52 -0.32 5.47 13.86
CA GLN A 52 -0.01 4.09 13.52
C GLN A 52 1.26 3.61 14.19
N ARG A 53 1.22 2.38 14.72
CA ARG A 53 2.40 1.63 15.11
C ARG A 53 2.82 0.76 13.94
N ILE A 54 4.02 1.02 13.42
CA ILE A 54 4.60 0.28 12.29
C ILE A 54 5.00 -1.13 12.77
N ASN A 55 4.67 -2.14 11.98
CA ASN A 55 5.10 -3.50 12.24
C ASN A 55 6.58 -3.67 11.89
N THR A 56 7.44 -3.59 12.89
CA THR A 56 8.90 -3.70 12.73
C THR A 56 9.40 -5.12 12.47
N ASP A 57 8.54 -6.14 12.61
CA ASP A 57 8.86 -7.50 12.18
C ASP A 57 8.80 -7.63 10.65
N THR A 58 7.91 -6.84 10.00
CA THR A 58 7.79 -6.76 8.54
C THR A 58 8.69 -5.66 7.97
N PHE A 59 8.62 -4.46 8.54
CA PHE A 59 9.37 -3.28 8.10
C PHE A 59 10.54 -3.03 9.05
N THR A 60 11.64 -3.74 8.81
CA THR A 60 12.80 -3.75 9.72
C THR A 60 13.57 -2.42 9.75
N ASN A 61 13.33 -1.52 8.79
CA ASN A 61 13.87 -0.16 8.75
C ASN A 61 12.74 0.88 8.71
N PRO A 62 12.06 1.16 9.83
CA PRO A 62 10.95 2.11 9.87
C PRO A 62 11.36 3.56 9.56
N VAL A 63 12.61 3.94 9.81
CA VAL A 63 13.13 5.27 9.46
C VAL A 63 13.24 5.40 7.94
N GLY A 64 13.87 4.45 7.27
CA GLY A 64 13.97 4.44 5.80
C GLY A 64 12.59 4.35 5.12
N LEU A 65 11.65 3.59 5.70
CA LEU A 65 10.27 3.58 5.25
C LEU A 65 9.66 4.98 5.30
N MET A 66 9.82 5.70 6.42
CA MET A 66 9.28 7.06 6.54
C MET A 66 10.02 8.08 5.68
N GLU A 67 11.30 7.88 5.37
CA GLU A 67 12.01 8.67 4.36
C GLU A 67 11.37 8.51 2.98
N ASN A 68 11.01 7.29 2.57
CA ASN A 68 10.27 7.03 1.34
C ASN A 68 8.91 7.74 1.35
N VAL A 69 8.10 7.50 2.37
CA VAL A 69 6.76 8.11 2.51
C VAL A 69 6.84 9.63 2.42
N CYS A 70 7.76 10.25 3.16
CA CYS A 70 7.91 11.71 3.17
C CYS A 70 8.45 12.26 1.85
N GLY A 71 9.37 11.54 1.21
CA GLY A 71 9.89 11.92 -0.12
C GLY A 71 8.79 11.92 -1.17
N VAL A 72 8.07 10.81 -1.25
CA VAL A 72 6.97 10.60 -2.22
C VAL A 72 5.82 11.58 -1.97
N THR A 73 5.34 11.72 -0.73
CA THR A 73 4.22 12.62 -0.43
C THR A 73 4.57 14.10 -0.65
N ARG A 74 5.83 14.51 -0.40
CA ARG A 74 6.31 15.86 -0.72
C ARG A 74 6.30 16.11 -2.24
N HIS A 75 6.72 15.14 -3.02
CA HIS A 75 6.70 15.24 -4.48
C HIS A 75 5.26 15.31 -5.01
N LEU A 76 4.39 14.41 -4.55
CA LEU A 76 2.96 14.43 -4.90
C LEU A 76 2.30 15.76 -4.55
N ARG A 77 2.59 16.30 -3.35
CA ARG A 77 2.08 17.62 -2.94
C ARG A 77 2.44 18.73 -3.94
N ALA A 78 3.69 18.73 -4.43
CA ALA A 78 4.12 19.73 -5.42
C ALA A 78 3.39 19.55 -6.76
N LYS A 79 3.20 18.30 -7.22
CA LYS A 79 2.46 18.01 -8.45
C LYS A 79 0.98 18.39 -8.33
N ILE A 80 0.32 18.00 -7.24
CA ILE A 80 -1.08 18.32 -6.97
C ILE A 80 -1.31 19.84 -6.95
N LEU A 81 -0.44 20.60 -6.30
CA LEU A 81 -0.52 22.06 -6.30
C LEU A 81 -0.35 22.65 -7.70
N ALA A 82 0.58 22.14 -8.50
CA ALA A 82 0.78 22.59 -9.89
C ALA A 82 -0.43 22.28 -10.78
N GLU A 83 -1.15 21.19 -10.49
CA GLU A 83 -2.39 20.79 -11.16
C GLU A 83 -3.64 21.57 -10.66
N GLY A 84 -3.50 22.42 -9.63
CA GLY A 84 -4.61 23.16 -9.01
C GLY A 84 -5.47 22.34 -8.06
N GLY A 85 -4.97 21.18 -7.60
CA GLY A 85 -5.61 20.30 -6.64
C GLY A 85 -5.37 20.71 -5.17
N ASP A 86 -5.95 19.94 -4.26
CA ASP A 86 -5.82 20.13 -2.80
C ASP A 86 -4.93 19.06 -2.16
N PRO A 87 -3.66 19.36 -1.89
CA PRO A 87 -2.76 18.39 -1.28
C PRO A 87 -3.08 18.05 0.18
N ALA A 88 -4.00 18.78 0.84
CA ALA A 88 -4.47 18.41 2.15
C ALA A 88 -5.38 17.17 2.10
N ARG A 89 -5.98 16.89 0.94
CA ARG A 89 -6.87 15.75 0.73
C ARG A 89 -6.34 14.72 -0.29
N GLU A 90 -5.51 15.16 -1.27
CA GLU A 90 -5.13 14.32 -2.41
C GLU A 90 -3.82 13.54 -2.18
N THR A 91 -3.15 13.72 -1.04
CA THR A 91 -2.02 12.90 -0.61
C THR A 91 -1.96 12.81 0.90
N LEU A 92 -1.25 11.80 1.44
CA LEU A 92 -1.01 11.69 2.88
C LEU A 92 -0.18 12.88 3.38
N ASN A 93 -0.60 13.44 4.51
CA ASN A 93 0.10 14.51 5.20
C ASN A 93 0.71 13.97 6.49
N VAL A 94 2.02 13.77 6.48
CA VAL A 94 2.77 13.27 7.64
C VAL A 94 2.85 14.36 8.71
N ILE A 95 2.48 14.02 9.93
CA ILE A 95 2.61 14.90 11.09
C ILE A 95 3.98 14.63 11.73
N PRO A 96 4.83 15.65 11.88
CA PRO A 96 6.12 15.47 12.53
C PRO A 96 5.96 15.26 14.05
N THR A 97 6.97 14.68 14.66
CA THR A 97 7.11 14.71 16.11
C THR A 97 7.43 16.12 16.60
N LEU A 98 7.27 16.38 17.89
CA LEU A 98 7.68 17.66 18.53
C LEU A 98 9.19 17.96 18.36
N SER A 99 10.02 16.94 18.09
CA SER A 99 11.43 17.10 17.76
C SER A 99 11.71 17.29 16.26
N GLY A 100 10.67 17.30 15.41
CA GLY A 100 10.79 17.44 13.96
C GLY A 100 11.09 16.15 13.19
N SER A 101 11.11 14.99 13.86
CA SER A 101 11.24 13.68 13.20
C SER A 101 9.91 13.25 12.58
N THR A 102 9.93 12.38 11.58
CA THR A 102 8.74 11.80 10.95
C THR A 102 8.37 10.43 11.53
N CYS A 103 9.20 9.90 12.40
CA CYS A 103 9.01 8.63 13.10
C CYS A 103 9.37 8.81 14.58
N TYR A 104 8.55 8.29 15.47
CA TYR A 104 8.82 8.21 16.91
C TYR A 104 9.16 6.78 17.28
N LEU A 105 10.28 6.57 17.96
CA LEU A 105 10.66 5.28 18.53
C LEU A 105 10.36 5.29 20.02
N ASP A 106 9.49 4.40 20.47
CA ASP A 106 9.17 4.25 21.89
C ASP A 106 10.26 3.48 22.66
N ALA A 107 10.15 3.46 23.99
CA ALA A 107 11.13 2.82 24.85
C ALA A 107 11.25 1.30 24.66
N ASP A 108 10.21 0.66 24.12
CA ASP A 108 10.16 -0.77 23.81
C ASP A 108 10.65 -1.11 22.39
N GLY A 109 11.10 -0.09 21.62
CA GLY A 109 11.54 -0.23 20.24
C GLY A 109 10.40 -0.24 19.23
N GLY A 110 9.18 0.09 19.61
CA GLY A 110 8.06 0.30 18.69
C GLY A 110 8.24 1.58 17.89
N ALA A 111 7.96 1.54 16.60
CA ALA A 111 8.03 2.69 15.72
C ALA A 111 6.64 3.24 15.43
N TRP A 112 6.45 4.55 15.53
CA TRP A 112 5.16 5.23 15.39
C TRP A 112 5.24 6.34 14.36
N ARG A 113 4.13 6.55 13.67
CA ARG A 113 3.93 7.67 12.73
C ARG A 113 2.53 8.23 12.84
N ALA A 114 2.34 9.46 12.38
CA ALA A 114 1.03 10.10 12.38
C ALA A 114 0.75 10.80 11.05
N TYR A 115 -0.54 10.84 10.69
CA TYR A 115 -1.06 11.49 9.50
C TYR A 115 -2.28 12.35 9.83
N ASP A 116 -2.50 13.40 9.05
CA ASP A 116 -3.82 14.03 8.99
C ASP A 116 -4.87 12.99 8.55
N PHE A 117 -6.04 13.03 9.16
CA PHE A 117 -7.17 12.24 8.70
C PHE A 117 -7.78 12.91 7.45
N VAL A 118 -8.00 12.14 6.40
CA VAL A 118 -8.66 12.64 5.18
C VAL A 118 -10.16 12.50 5.37
N GLU A 119 -10.83 13.63 5.62
CA GLU A 119 -12.26 13.68 5.92
C GLU A 119 -13.13 13.45 4.68
N ASP A 120 -14.40 13.11 4.91
CA ASP A 120 -15.44 12.97 3.87
C ASP A 120 -15.03 11.99 2.75
N THR A 121 -14.41 10.88 3.14
CA THR A 121 -13.99 9.83 2.22
C THR A 121 -14.60 8.48 2.57
N ILE A 122 -14.73 7.64 1.56
CA ILE A 122 -15.05 6.22 1.68
C ILE A 122 -13.88 5.38 1.18
N CYS A 123 -13.71 4.23 1.82
CA CYS A 123 -12.71 3.23 1.44
C CYS A 123 -13.46 1.95 1.08
N LEU A 124 -13.34 1.49 -0.16
CA LEU A 124 -14.01 0.28 -0.63
C LEU A 124 -13.22 -0.95 -0.23
N GLN A 125 -13.89 -1.96 0.30
CA GLN A 125 -13.26 -3.24 0.65
C GLN A 125 -13.29 -4.24 -0.52
N GLN A 126 -14.25 -4.09 -1.43
CA GLN A 126 -14.45 -4.91 -2.61
C GLN A 126 -14.98 -4.08 -3.76
N VAL A 127 -14.82 -4.56 -4.99
CA VAL A 127 -15.40 -3.95 -6.19
C VAL A 127 -16.92 -4.11 -6.14
N GLY A 128 -17.64 -3.01 -5.89
CA GLY A 128 -19.10 -2.99 -5.87
C GLY A 128 -19.71 -2.71 -7.24
N SER A 129 -18.99 -2.03 -8.12
CA SER A 129 -19.44 -1.68 -9.47
C SER A 129 -18.26 -1.43 -10.42
N GLU A 130 -18.55 -1.45 -11.74
CA GLU A 130 -17.56 -1.05 -12.76
C GLU A 130 -17.04 0.38 -12.54
N THR A 131 -17.90 1.28 -12.08
CA THR A 131 -17.54 2.67 -11.80
C THR A 131 -16.52 2.74 -10.67
N ASP A 132 -16.70 1.98 -9.60
CA ASP A 132 -15.77 1.93 -8.48
C ASP A 132 -14.38 1.46 -8.95
N PHE A 133 -14.36 0.37 -9.71
CA PHE A 133 -13.08 -0.20 -10.18
C PHE A 133 -12.38 0.70 -11.20
N ARG A 134 -13.15 1.39 -12.05
CA ARG A 134 -12.62 2.43 -12.93
C ARG A 134 -12.04 3.60 -12.15
N THR A 135 -12.75 4.10 -11.14
CA THR A 135 -12.29 5.20 -10.27
C THR A 135 -10.97 4.85 -9.60
N VAL A 136 -10.84 3.64 -9.05
CA VAL A 136 -9.60 3.15 -8.47
C VAL A 136 -8.49 3.09 -9.51
N ALA A 137 -8.78 2.56 -10.70
CA ALA A 137 -7.82 2.46 -11.80
C ALA A 137 -7.30 3.82 -12.26
N GLU A 138 -8.19 4.80 -12.44
CA GLU A 138 -7.84 6.18 -12.84
C GLU A 138 -6.97 6.83 -11.76
N THR A 139 -7.29 6.62 -10.49
CA THR A 139 -6.53 7.19 -9.36
C THR A 139 -5.13 6.60 -9.25
N LEU A 140 -5.00 5.27 -9.36
CA LEU A 140 -3.69 4.60 -9.36
C LEU A 140 -2.87 4.98 -10.62
N GLY A 141 -3.52 5.12 -11.77
CA GLY A 141 -2.88 5.62 -12.98
C GLY A 141 -2.35 7.04 -12.81
N LYS A 142 -3.15 7.95 -12.22
CA LYS A 142 -2.73 9.32 -11.88
C LYS A 142 -1.55 9.31 -10.90
N PHE A 143 -1.60 8.49 -9.86
CA PHE A 143 -0.51 8.33 -8.89
C PHE A 143 0.80 7.92 -9.56
N GLN A 144 0.77 6.90 -10.44
CA GLN A 144 1.93 6.47 -11.20
C GLN A 144 2.47 7.56 -12.14
N ASN A 145 1.58 8.34 -12.74
CA ASN A 145 1.94 9.45 -13.61
C ASN A 145 2.63 10.59 -12.83
N GLN A 146 2.04 10.98 -11.69
CA GLN A 146 2.61 12.03 -10.84
C GLN A 146 3.99 11.67 -10.29
N LEU A 147 4.32 10.38 -10.17
CA LEU A 147 5.62 9.88 -9.70
C LEU A 147 6.59 9.51 -10.85
N GLU A 148 6.23 9.78 -12.10
CA GLU A 148 7.04 9.36 -13.26
C GLU A 148 8.45 9.95 -13.26
N ASP A 149 8.61 11.18 -12.82
CA ASP A 149 9.87 11.91 -12.74
C ASP A 149 10.54 11.83 -11.33
N TYR A 150 9.95 11.09 -10.39
CA TYR A 150 10.60 10.86 -9.10
C TYR A 150 11.76 9.87 -9.26
N PRO A 151 12.96 10.18 -8.73
CA PRO A 151 14.11 9.31 -8.88
C PRO A 151 13.99 8.05 -8.00
N ALA A 152 13.42 6.98 -8.54
CA ALA A 152 13.14 5.73 -7.82
C ALA A 152 14.38 5.17 -7.07
N SER A 153 15.59 5.38 -7.60
CA SER A 153 16.85 4.95 -6.99
C SER A 153 17.16 5.60 -5.64
N THR A 154 16.44 6.64 -5.25
CA THR A 154 16.60 7.30 -3.93
C THR A 154 15.77 6.65 -2.84
N LEU A 155 14.87 5.75 -3.19
CA LEU A 155 14.01 5.05 -2.23
C LEU A 155 14.72 3.84 -1.63
N HIS A 156 14.42 3.58 -0.36
CA HIS A 156 14.80 2.36 0.33
C HIS A 156 13.92 1.19 -0.10
N GLU A 157 14.47 0.01 -0.19
CA GLU A 157 13.71 -1.23 -0.32
C GLU A 157 13.11 -1.57 1.06
N THR A 158 11.83 -1.34 1.25
CA THR A 158 11.14 -1.49 2.55
C THR A 158 10.91 -2.96 2.93
N ILE A 159 10.72 -3.81 1.93
CA ILE A 159 10.70 -5.28 2.04
C ILE A 159 11.65 -5.84 0.99
N ALA A 160 12.74 -6.45 1.44
CA ALA A 160 13.76 -6.98 0.55
C ALA A 160 13.19 -8.00 -0.44
N ARG A 161 13.46 -7.78 -1.73
CA ARG A 161 13.07 -8.68 -2.83
C ARG A 161 11.55 -8.95 -2.87
N PHE A 162 10.72 -7.95 -2.60
CA PHE A 162 9.28 -8.12 -2.40
C PHE A 162 8.58 -8.75 -3.61
N HIS A 163 8.83 -8.24 -4.82
CA HIS A 163 8.27 -8.77 -6.08
C HIS A 163 9.31 -9.51 -6.95
N ASP A 164 10.40 -9.99 -6.36
CA ASP A 164 11.39 -10.83 -7.05
C ASP A 164 10.81 -12.24 -7.24
N THR A 165 10.04 -12.43 -8.30
CA THR A 165 9.35 -13.70 -8.57
C THR A 165 10.29 -14.87 -8.78
N PRO A 166 11.47 -14.74 -9.48
CA PRO A 166 12.47 -15.79 -9.52
C PRO A 166 12.98 -16.23 -8.14
N ASN A 167 13.20 -15.27 -7.23
CA ASN A 167 13.58 -15.60 -5.85
C ASN A 167 12.45 -16.29 -5.08
N ARG A 168 11.21 -15.87 -5.28
CA ARG A 168 10.04 -16.53 -4.69
C ARG A 168 9.91 -17.97 -5.18
N TYR A 169 10.12 -18.21 -6.48
CA TYR A 169 10.15 -19.54 -7.07
C TYR A 169 11.28 -20.38 -6.47
N ALA A 170 12.50 -19.86 -6.37
CA ALA A 170 13.61 -20.57 -5.73
C ALA A 170 13.34 -20.90 -4.25
N ASN A 171 12.64 -20.04 -3.52
CA ASN A 171 12.22 -20.30 -2.13
C ASN A 171 11.12 -21.36 -2.06
N PHE A 172 10.20 -21.38 -3.02
CA PHE A 172 9.20 -22.43 -3.16
C PHE A 172 9.88 -23.80 -3.36
N GLU A 173 10.84 -23.92 -4.30
CA GLU A 173 11.60 -25.16 -4.53
C GLU A 173 12.32 -25.66 -3.28
N LYS A 174 12.95 -24.75 -2.53
CA LYS A 174 13.59 -25.09 -1.25
C LYS A 174 12.60 -25.62 -0.23
N ALA A 175 11.43 -24.96 -0.11
CA ALA A 175 10.39 -25.39 0.82
C ALA A 175 9.78 -26.75 0.41
N LEU A 176 9.57 -26.97 -0.88
CA LEU A 176 9.09 -28.23 -1.45
C LEU A 176 10.08 -29.36 -1.21
N ALA A 177 11.37 -29.15 -1.45
CA ALA A 177 12.40 -30.13 -1.20
C ALA A 177 12.54 -30.51 0.29
N ALA A 178 12.32 -29.54 1.17
CA ALA A 178 12.36 -29.77 2.61
C ALA A 178 11.11 -30.53 3.12
N ASP A 179 9.95 -30.26 2.56
CA ASP A 179 8.62 -30.80 2.92
C ASP A 179 8.49 -31.13 4.41
N ALA A 180 8.87 -30.20 5.29
CA ALA A 180 9.10 -30.40 6.71
C ALA A 180 7.90 -31.01 7.47
N LEU A 181 6.69 -30.87 6.94
CA LEU A 181 5.46 -31.41 7.52
C LEU A 181 4.81 -32.48 6.65
N GLY A 182 5.43 -32.93 5.56
CA GLY A 182 4.90 -33.95 4.65
C GLY A 182 3.61 -33.54 3.94
N ARG A 183 3.39 -32.24 3.69
CA ARG A 183 2.15 -31.69 3.13
C ARG A 183 2.16 -31.57 1.59
N ALA A 184 3.33 -31.64 0.95
CA ALA A 184 3.47 -31.48 -0.50
C ALA A 184 2.59 -32.45 -1.31
N LYS A 185 2.42 -33.66 -0.83
CA LYS A 185 1.54 -34.69 -1.46
C LYS A 185 0.07 -34.26 -1.56
N ASN A 186 -0.37 -33.32 -0.74
CA ASN A 186 -1.79 -32.88 -0.72
C ASN A 186 -2.07 -31.75 -1.69
N ILE A 187 -1.03 -31.17 -2.31
CA ILE A 187 -1.09 -29.99 -3.20
C ILE A 187 -0.34 -30.26 -4.52
N ALA A 188 -0.34 -31.51 -4.97
CA ALA A 188 0.38 -31.87 -6.22
C ALA A 188 -0.09 -31.09 -7.46
N PRO A 189 -1.40 -30.83 -7.68
CA PRO A 189 -1.84 -30.01 -8.80
C PRO A 189 -1.33 -28.58 -8.78
N GLU A 190 -1.24 -27.96 -7.60
CA GLU A 190 -0.72 -26.61 -7.42
C GLU A 190 0.79 -26.55 -7.67
N ILE A 191 1.51 -27.60 -7.27
CA ILE A 191 2.96 -27.74 -7.53
C ILE A 191 3.18 -27.84 -9.05
N GLU A 192 2.42 -28.69 -9.75
CA GLU A 192 2.52 -28.83 -11.21
C GLU A 192 2.18 -27.51 -11.92
N PHE A 193 1.17 -26.78 -11.43
CA PHE A 193 0.81 -25.48 -11.96
C PHE A 193 1.94 -24.47 -11.86
N ILE A 194 2.62 -24.41 -10.71
CA ILE A 194 3.78 -23.52 -10.49
C ILE A 194 4.96 -23.91 -11.36
N HIS A 195 5.32 -25.21 -11.42
CA HIS A 195 6.41 -25.70 -12.26
C HIS A 195 6.20 -25.39 -13.75
N ALA A 196 4.97 -25.53 -14.24
CA ALA A 196 4.64 -25.22 -15.64
C ALA A 196 4.83 -23.74 -15.99
N ARG A 197 4.92 -22.86 -14.98
CA ARG A 197 5.06 -21.39 -15.12
C ARG A 197 6.40 -20.83 -14.67
N GLU A 198 7.39 -21.67 -14.42
CA GLU A 198 8.73 -21.22 -14.04
C GLU A 198 9.27 -20.12 -14.95
N LYS A 199 9.12 -20.30 -16.27
CA LYS A 199 9.57 -19.32 -17.28
C LYS A 199 8.89 -17.97 -17.13
N ASP A 200 7.63 -17.95 -16.73
CA ASP A 200 6.86 -16.71 -16.55
C ASP A 200 7.38 -15.88 -15.38
N CYS A 201 8.01 -16.53 -14.39
CA CYS A 201 8.60 -15.87 -13.22
C CYS A 201 9.75 -14.92 -13.58
N HIS A 202 10.42 -15.11 -14.70
CA HIS A 202 11.62 -14.36 -15.08
C HIS A 202 11.32 -13.16 -16.00
N VAL A 203 10.17 -13.14 -16.69
CA VAL A 203 9.88 -12.22 -17.80
C VAL A 203 10.15 -10.76 -17.46
N LEU A 204 9.63 -10.26 -16.34
CA LEU A 204 9.75 -8.85 -16.00
C LEU A 204 11.18 -8.47 -15.58
N LEU A 205 11.85 -9.32 -14.80
CA LEU A 205 13.22 -9.02 -14.35
C LEU A 205 14.23 -9.17 -15.47
N ASP A 206 14.02 -10.08 -16.43
CA ASP A 206 14.84 -10.20 -17.62
C ASP A 206 14.72 -8.96 -18.52
N GLN A 207 13.50 -8.43 -18.70
CA GLN A 207 13.27 -7.18 -19.43
C GLN A 207 13.90 -5.97 -18.72
N LEU A 208 13.82 -5.92 -17.38
CA LEU A 208 14.52 -4.88 -16.60
C LEU A 208 16.04 -4.98 -16.80
N ALA A 209 16.61 -6.19 -16.71
CA ALA A 209 18.04 -6.42 -16.91
C ALA A 209 18.50 -6.10 -18.34
N ALA A 210 17.63 -6.33 -19.34
CA ALA A 210 17.87 -5.95 -20.73
C ALA A 210 17.70 -4.43 -20.99
N GLY A 211 17.20 -3.66 -20.02
CA GLY A 211 16.91 -2.23 -20.20
C GLY A 211 15.68 -1.93 -21.05
N GLU A 212 14.82 -2.92 -21.28
CA GLU A 212 13.60 -2.78 -22.08
C GLU A 212 12.47 -2.09 -21.30
N ILE A 213 12.45 -2.23 -19.98
CA ILE A 213 11.50 -1.55 -19.09
C ILE A 213 12.26 -0.81 -17.98
N PRO A 214 11.81 0.39 -17.61
CA PRO A 214 12.49 1.19 -16.58
C PRO A 214 12.07 0.79 -15.18
N LEU A 215 13.00 0.99 -14.22
CA LEU A 215 12.67 1.02 -12.80
C LEU A 215 11.88 2.30 -12.49
N ARG A 216 10.78 2.17 -11.74
CA ARG A 216 9.87 3.25 -11.36
C ARG A 216 9.66 3.27 -9.86
N VAL A 217 9.00 4.31 -9.35
CA VAL A 217 8.36 4.27 -8.04
C VAL A 217 7.08 3.46 -8.18
N THR A 218 6.92 2.43 -7.35
CA THR A 218 5.73 1.59 -7.33
C THR A 218 5.13 1.54 -5.94
N HIS A 219 3.82 1.40 -5.87
CA HIS A 219 3.10 1.23 -4.61
C HIS A 219 3.29 -0.18 -4.04
N ASN A 220 3.25 -1.19 -4.93
CA ASN A 220 3.45 -2.62 -4.65
C ASN A 220 2.36 -3.32 -3.81
N ASP A 221 1.31 -2.60 -3.40
CA ASP A 221 0.11 -3.15 -2.74
C ASP A 221 -1.11 -2.33 -3.18
N THR A 222 -1.46 -2.41 -4.47
CA THR A 222 -2.49 -1.58 -5.12
C THR A 222 -3.88 -2.16 -5.01
N LYS A 223 -4.25 -2.56 -3.80
CA LYS A 223 -5.60 -3.04 -3.48
C LYS A 223 -6.62 -1.91 -3.57
N ILE A 224 -7.88 -2.27 -3.81
CA ILE A 224 -8.98 -1.31 -3.92
C ILE A 224 -9.15 -0.46 -2.64
N ASN A 225 -8.90 -1.05 -1.48
CA ASN A 225 -8.98 -0.38 -0.18
C ASN A 225 -7.80 0.57 0.12
N ASN A 226 -6.82 0.66 -0.77
CA ASN A 226 -5.72 1.63 -0.68
C ASN A 226 -6.00 2.91 -1.48
N VAL A 227 -7.25 3.11 -1.94
CA VAL A 227 -7.72 4.35 -2.58
C VAL A 227 -8.87 4.94 -1.80
N LEU A 228 -8.73 6.19 -1.34
CA LEU A 228 -9.81 6.95 -0.74
C LEU A 228 -10.63 7.63 -1.85
N ILE A 229 -11.94 7.48 -1.77
CA ILE A 229 -12.92 8.06 -2.69
C ILE A 229 -13.67 9.18 -1.96
N ASP A 230 -13.75 10.35 -2.57
CA ASP A 230 -14.52 11.47 -2.05
C ASP A 230 -16.01 11.12 -1.99
N ALA A 231 -16.60 11.20 -0.81
CA ALA A 231 -17.97 10.77 -0.55
C ALA A 231 -19.03 11.59 -1.30
N ALA A 232 -18.74 12.85 -1.63
CA ALA A 232 -19.68 13.73 -2.31
C ALA A 232 -19.65 13.58 -3.83
N THR A 233 -18.44 13.34 -4.40
CA THR A 233 -18.24 13.34 -5.87
C THR A 233 -18.06 11.95 -6.46
N GLY A 234 -17.76 10.94 -5.64
CA GLY A 234 -17.40 9.59 -6.09
C GLY A 234 -16.05 9.51 -6.82
N LYS A 235 -15.22 10.55 -6.77
CA LYS A 235 -13.89 10.55 -7.37
C LYS A 235 -12.84 9.99 -6.42
N GLY A 236 -11.92 9.20 -6.94
CA GLY A 236 -10.74 8.81 -6.18
C GLY A 236 -9.83 10.02 -5.95
N ILE A 237 -9.38 10.20 -4.72
CA ILE A 237 -8.63 11.41 -4.35
C ILE A 237 -7.27 11.13 -3.74
N CYS A 238 -7.11 10.07 -2.93
CA CYS A 238 -5.86 9.84 -2.21
C CYS A 238 -5.49 8.36 -2.25
N VAL A 239 -4.26 8.07 -2.59
CA VAL A 239 -3.67 6.74 -2.44
C VAL A 239 -3.02 6.67 -1.06
N ILE A 240 -3.37 5.64 -0.30
CA ILE A 240 -2.93 5.43 1.09
C ILE A 240 -2.12 4.13 1.22
N ASP A 241 -1.62 3.86 2.42
CA ASP A 241 -0.80 2.67 2.75
C ASP A 241 0.49 2.60 1.90
N LEU A 242 1.29 3.65 2.01
CA LEU A 242 2.55 3.82 1.25
C LEU A 242 3.74 3.03 1.83
N ASP A 243 3.51 2.01 2.64
CA ASP A 243 4.58 1.26 3.33
C ASP A 243 5.45 0.45 2.38
N THR A 244 4.87 0.00 1.30
CA THR A 244 5.52 -0.77 0.25
C THR A 244 5.99 0.08 -0.92
N VAL A 245 5.92 1.42 -0.79
CA VAL A 245 6.43 2.32 -1.84
C VAL A 245 7.95 2.21 -1.89
N MET A 246 8.44 1.64 -2.99
CA MET A 246 9.86 1.37 -3.23
C MET A 246 10.15 1.29 -4.73
N PRO A 247 11.43 1.17 -5.15
CA PRO A 247 11.73 0.93 -6.56
C PRO A 247 11.10 -0.38 -7.06
N GLY A 248 10.42 -0.33 -8.20
CA GLY A 248 9.78 -1.49 -8.79
C GLY A 248 9.40 -1.29 -10.25
N LEU A 249 8.54 -2.15 -10.75
CA LEU A 249 8.03 -2.09 -12.12
C LEU A 249 6.55 -1.74 -12.11
N SER A 250 6.11 -0.81 -12.96
CA SER A 250 4.68 -0.42 -13.04
C SER A 250 3.75 -1.61 -13.30
N ALA A 251 4.27 -2.70 -13.88
CA ALA A 251 3.54 -3.94 -14.06
C ALA A 251 3.17 -4.64 -12.72
N TYR A 252 3.93 -4.39 -11.65
CA TYR A 252 3.60 -4.93 -10.32
C TYR A 252 2.30 -4.33 -9.80
N ASP A 253 2.18 -2.99 -9.84
CA ASP A 253 0.98 -2.28 -9.40
C ASP A 253 -0.24 -2.66 -10.24
N PHE A 254 -0.07 -2.71 -11.57
CA PHE A 254 -1.15 -3.14 -12.46
C PHE A 254 -1.59 -4.58 -12.17
N GLY A 255 -0.63 -5.50 -12.04
CA GLY A 255 -0.91 -6.92 -11.78
C GLY A 255 -1.57 -7.16 -10.44
N ASP A 256 -1.15 -6.45 -9.39
CA ASP A 256 -1.73 -6.57 -8.05
C ASP A 256 -3.17 -6.06 -8.00
N SER A 257 -3.46 -4.92 -8.63
CA SER A 257 -4.82 -4.41 -8.75
C SER A 257 -5.75 -5.38 -9.50
N ILE A 258 -5.24 -6.03 -10.57
CA ILE A 258 -6.01 -7.03 -11.31
C ILE A 258 -6.24 -8.28 -10.45
N ARG A 259 -5.23 -8.74 -9.74
CA ARG A 259 -5.31 -9.90 -8.85
C ARG A 259 -6.38 -9.72 -7.78
N THR A 260 -6.46 -8.53 -7.20
CA THR A 260 -7.39 -8.24 -6.09
C THR A 260 -8.77 -7.79 -6.54
N GLY A 261 -8.89 -7.14 -7.70
CA GLY A 261 -10.13 -6.48 -8.11
C GLY A 261 -10.84 -7.10 -9.33
N ALA A 262 -10.15 -7.88 -10.18
CA ALA A 262 -10.76 -8.53 -11.32
C ALA A 262 -11.16 -9.99 -11.03
N ASN A 263 -11.60 -10.25 -9.81
CA ASN A 263 -12.18 -11.52 -9.37
C ASN A 263 -13.44 -11.26 -8.52
N ASP A 264 -14.23 -12.29 -8.31
CA ASP A 264 -15.52 -12.24 -7.62
C ASP A 264 -15.46 -12.76 -6.17
N CYS A 265 -14.26 -13.00 -5.63
CA CYS A 265 -14.05 -13.59 -4.33
C CYS A 265 -13.16 -12.74 -3.41
N ALA A 266 -13.22 -13.05 -2.12
CA ALA A 266 -12.26 -12.57 -1.15
C ALA A 266 -10.85 -13.10 -1.48
N GLU A 267 -9.81 -12.35 -1.07
CA GLU A 267 -8.41 -12.67 -1.38
C GLU A 267 -7.98 -14.04 -0.82
N ASP A 268 -8.61 -14.49 0.26
CA ASP A 268 -8.33 -15.72 0.99
C ASP A 268 -9.42 -16.80 0.84
N GLU A 269 -10.26 -16.73 -0.24
CA GLU A 269 -11.29 -17.74 -0.49
C GLU A 269 -10.67 -19.14 -0.60
N PRO A 270 -11.02 -20.07 0.32
CA PRO A 270 -10.44 -21.41 0.32
C PRO A 270 -10.98 -22.33 -0.78
N ASP A 271 -12.15 -22.03 -1.32
CA ASP A 271 -12.79 -22.82 -2.36
C ASP A 271 -12.46 -22.25 -3.75
N GLN A 272 -11.41 -22.79 -4.36
CA GLN A 272 -10.93 -22.34 -5.67
C GLN A 272 -11.99 -22.44 -6.79
N SER A 273 -13.01 -23.29 -6.63
CA SER A 273 -14.10 -23.40 -7.63
C SER A 273 -14.98 -22.15 -7.68
N LYS A 274 -14.90 -21.27 -6.68
CA LYS A 274 -15.62 -19.99 -6.63
C LYS A 274 -14.81 -18.82 -7.18
N VAL A 275 -13.49 -19.00 -7.34
CA VAL A 275 -12.60 -17.92 -7.80
C VAL A 275 -12.64 -17.83 -9.32
N HIS A 276 -13.23 -16.76 -9.85
CA HIS A 276 -13.32 -16.55 -11.29
C HIS A 276 -12.67 -15.23 -11.67
N PHE A 277 -11.87 -15.28 -12.74
CA PHE A 277 -11.31 -14.09 -13.34
C PHE A 277 -12.34 -13.39 -14.23
N ASP A 278 -12.64 -12.12 -13.91
CA ASP A 278 -13.55 -11.29 -14.69
C ASP A 278 -12.81 -10.49 -15.76
N LEU A 279 -12.88 -10.97 -17.01
CA LEU A 279 -12.26 -10.30 -18.16
C LEU A 279 -12.89 -8.93 -18.46
N HIS A 280 -14.16 -8.70 -18.08
CA HIS A 280 -14.79 -7.41 -18.24
C HIS A 280 -14.21 -6.39 -17.26
N LEU A 281 -14.12 -6.74 -15.97
CA LEU A 281 -13.47 -5.91 -14.96
C LEU A 281 -11.99 -5.63 -15.29
N TYR A 282 -11.26 -6.65 -15.80
CA TYR A 282 -9.90 -6.42 -16.31
C TYR A 282 -9.86 -5.30 -17.37
N LYS A 283 -10.76 -5.31 -18.36
CA LYS A 283 -10.82 -4.29 -19.41
C LYS A 283 -11.21 -2.91 -18.87
N VAL A 284 -12.14 -2.87 -17.89
CA VAL A 284 -12.54 -1.65 -17.20
C VAL A 284 -11.32 -1.03 -16.49
N PHE A 285 -10.60 -1.84 -15.73
CA PHE A 285 -9.39 -1.38 -15.01
C PHE A 285 -8.31 -0.92 -15.98
N ALA A 286 -7.96 -1.74 -16.98
CA ALA A 286 -6.92 -1.40 -17.96
C ALA A 286 -7.19 -0.06 -18.65
N LYS A 287 -8.46 0.19 -19.03
CA LYS A 287 -8.86 1.47 -19.64
C LYS A 287 -8.78 2.63 -18.66
N GLY A 288 -9.26 2.46 -17.42
CA GLY A 288 -9.17 3.50 -16.38
C GLY A 288 -7.73 3.85 -16.03
N TYR A 289 -6.88 2.84 -15.86
CA TYR A 289 -5.45 3.02 -15.56
C TYR A 289 -4.71 3.79 -16.66
N GLN A 290 -5.01 3.49 -17.94
CA GLN A 290 -4.47 4.24 -19.08
C GLN A 290 -4.95 5.70 -19.09
N ILE A 291 -6.24 5.95 -18.77
CA ILE A 291 -6.78 7.32 -18.65
C ILE A 291 -6.06 8.07 -17.54
N GLY A 292 -5.91 7.49 -16.36
CA GLY A 292 -5.20 8.10 -15.23
C GLY A 292 -3.76 8.48 -15.57
N ARG A 293 -3.06 7.66 -16.37
CA ARG A 293 -1.71 7.95 -16.86
C ARG A 293 -1.65 8.98 -17.99
N ALA A 294 -2.72 9.19 -18.70
CA ALA A 294 -2.76 10.11 -19.85
C ALA A 294 -3.04 11.58 -19.50
N HIS A 295 -3.45 11.84 -18.25
CA HIS A 295 -3.67 13.20 -17.78
C HIS A 295 -2.33 13.86 -17.40
N VAL A 296 -1.65 14.39 -18.40
CA VAL A 296 -0.50 15.29 -18.28
C VAL A 296 -0.85 16.61 -18.93
#